data_6965f389dea87c3129ad5b486fa4799e
#
_entry.id   6965f389dea87c3129ad5b486fa4799e
#
_cell.length_a   1.000
_cell.length_b   1.000
_cell.length_c   1.000
_cell.angle_alpha   90.00
_cell.angle_beta   90.00
_cell.angle_gamma   90.00
#
_symmetry.space_group_name_H-M   'P 1'
#
loop_
_entity.id
_entity.type
_entity.pdbx_description
1 polymer ?
#
loop_
_entity_poly.entity_id
_entity_poly.type
_entity_poly.pdbx_seq_one_letter_code
_entity_poly.pdbx_strand_id
1 'polypeptide(L)'
;GNTVFSTYSLFTNVMSMIQARAAAKNLHLSVDTGDLPTELSGDPIRLQQAFLNFASNAVKFTEQGQIELRGCVVEETDTQVLIRLSVRDTGIGITPESQQRLFTAFEQADNSITRKYGGTGLGLAITAHLAHAMGGEVGVDSTPGCGSTFWFTARLRKTTAPALPGTHVLEEDEARLCAEHAGQRVLLVEDEPINREIAHMLLSDP
;
A
#
# COMPACT_ATOMS: atom_id res chain seq x y z
N GLY A 1 5.24 17.06 6.08
CA GLY A 1 4.20 17.71 6.88
C GLY A 1 3.08 16.74 7.23
N ASN A 2 2.45 16.92 8.39
CA ASN A 2 1.28 16.10 8.76
C ASN A 2 0.07 16.56 7.96
N THR A 3 -0.42 15.70 7.08
CA THR A 3 -1.63 15.91 6.26
C THR A 3 -2.60 14.77 6.52
N VAL A 4 -3.90 15.03 6.45
CA VAL A 4 -4.92 13.97 6.43
C VAL A 4 -4.90 13.31 5.07
N PHE A 5 -4.90 11.98 5.05
CA PHE A 5 -4.90 11.20 3.82
C PHE A 5 -5.73 9.93 3.96
N SER A 6 -6.25 9.44 2.84
CA SER A 6 -6.95 8.15 2.76
C SER A 6 -5.96 7.00 2.72
N THR A 7 -6.13 6.02 3.60
CA THR A 7 -5.34 4.78 3.58
C THR A 7 -5.58 3.98 2.31
N TYR A 8 -6.83 3.95 1.83
CA TYR A 8 -7.15 3.33 0.55
C TYR A 8 -6.38 3.96 -0.62
N SER A 9 -6.31 5.29 -0.69
CA SER A 9 -5.55 6.00 -1.73
C SER A 9 -4.05 5.69 -1.69
N LEU A 10 -3.48 5.47 -0.49
CA LEU A 10 -2.09 5.05 -0.36
C LEU A 10 -1.83 3.71 -1.06
N PHE A 11 -2.70 2.73 -0.85
CA PHE A 11 -2.57 1.41 -1.48
C PHE A 11 -2.79 1.46 -2.99
N THR A 12 -3.84 2.14 -3.45
CA THR A 12 -4.16 2.26 -4.89
C THR A 12 -3.06 2.98 -5.66
N ASN A 13 -2.46 4.01 -5.08
CA ASN A 13 -1.33 4.72 -5.68
C ASN A 13 -0.11 3.79 -5.86
N VAL A 14 0.26 3.03 -4.82
CA VAL A 14 1.38 2.08 -4.91
C VAL A 14 1.08 0.98 -5.92
N MET A 15 -0.13 0.44 -5.92
CA MET A 15 -0.56 -0.58 -6.90
C MET A 15 -0.44 -0.07 -8.33
N SER A 16 -0.95 1.12 -8.62
CA SER A 16 -0.89 1.70 -9.98
C SER A 16 0.56 1.85 -10.49
N MET A 17 1.50 2.18 -9.60
CA MET A 17 2.91 2.36 -9.94
C MET A 17 3.65 1.05 -10.28
N ILE A 18 3.18 -0.09 -9.79
CA ILE A 18 3.80 -1.40 -10.04
C ILE A 18 3.05 -2.24 -11.06
N GLN A 19 1.78 -1.91 -11.34
CA GLN A 19 0.86 -2.72 -12.13
C GLN A 19 1.41 -3.09 -13.52
N ALA A 20 1.93 -2.14 -14.28
CA ALA A 20 2.44 -2.41 -15.63
C ALA A 20 3.62 -3.40 -15.61
N ARG A 21 4.53 -3.27 -14.64
CA ARG A 21 5.68 -4.18 -14.50
C ARG A 21 5.27 -5.56 -14.00
N ALA A 22 4.29 -5.64 -13.11
CA ALA A 22 3.74 -6.89 -12.64
C ALA A 22 2.98 -7.62 -13.75
N ALA A 23 2.18 -6.90 -14.54
CA ALA A 23 1.46 -7.45 -15.69
C ALA A 23 2.41 -8.01 -16.77
N ALA A 24 3.53 -7.33 -17.05
CA ALA A 24 4.55 -7.82 -17.97
C ALA A 24 5.17 -9.18 -17.56
N LYS A 25 5.10 -9.53 -16.28
CA LYS A 25 5.54 -10.82 -15.72
C LYS A 25 4.38 -11.77 -15.39
N ASN A 26 3.14 -11.41 -15.69
CA ASN A 26 1.93 -12.14 -15.32
C ASN A 26 1.84 -12.42 -13.80
N LEU A 27 2.28 -11.48 -12.97
CA LEU A 27 2.17 -11.57 -11.51
C LEU A 27 0.77 -11.19 -11.06
N HIS A 28 0.20 -11.98 -10.14
CA HIS A 28 -1.05 -11.64 -9.50
C HIS A 28 -0.81 -10.60 -8.40
N LEU A 29 -1.54 -9.49 -8.45
CA LEU A 29 -1.49 -8.44 -7.44
C LEU A 29 -2.76 -8.47 -6.58
N SER A 30 -2.61 -8.32 -5.26
CA SER A 30 -3.73 -8.21 -4.32
C SER A 30 -3.45 -7.17 -3.25
N VAL A 31 -4.52 -6.64 -2.67
CA VAL A 31 -4.50 -5.66 -1.58
C VAL A 31 -5.39 -6.15 -0.45
N ASP A 32 -4.88 -6.03 0.77
CA ASP A 32 -5.62 -6.28 2.00
C ASP A 32 -5.33 -5.12 2.98
N THR A 33 -6.27 -4.21 3.14
CA THR A 33 -6.12 -3.07 4.05
C THR A 33 -6.42 -3.42 5.51
N GLY A 34 -6.91 -4.63 5.76
CA GLY A 34 -7.21 -5.13 7.10
C GLY A 34 -8.12 -4.20 7.90
N ASP A 35 -7.69 -3.89 9.12
CA ASP A 35 -8.37 -3.05 10.10
C ASP A 35 -7.86 -1.59 10.11
N LEU A 36 -7.16 -1.15 9.06
CA LEU A 36 -6.66 0.21 8.99
C LEU A 36 -7.82 1.23 8.99
N PRO A 37 -7.71 2.32 9.77
CA PRO A 37 -8.65 3.44 9.65
C PRO A 37 -8.66 3.99 8.22
N THR A 38 -9.84 4.42 7.76
CA THR A 38 -10.02 4.97 6.40
C THR A 38 -9.21 6.24 6.17
N GLU A 39 -9.04 7.04 7.22
CA GLU A 39 -8.26 8.28 7.20
C GLU A 39 -7.29 8.35 8.37
N LEU A 40 -6.09 8.82 8.10
CA LEU A 40 -5.03 9.04 9.07
C LEU A 40 -4.33 10.38 8.79
N SER A 41 -3.68 10.93 9.81
CA SER A 41 -2.86 12.13 9.67
C SER A 41 -1.39 11.81 9.88
N GLY A 42 -0.58 12.16 8.87
CA GLY A 42 0.85 11.89 8.84
C GLY A 42 1.53 12.43 7.59
N ASP A 43 2.59 11.77 7.16
CA ASP A 43 3.31 12.10 5.93
C ASP A 43 3.07 11.02 4.86
N PRO A 44 2.03 11.19 4.00
CA PRO A 44 1.68 10.20 2.98
C PRO A 44 2.78 10.00 1.94
N ILE A 45 3.60 11.03 1.68
CA ILE A 45 4.69 10.95 0.69
C ILE A 45 5.77 9.97 1.18
N ARG A 46 6.17 10.07 2.44
CA ARG A 46 7.15 9.16 3.04
C ARG A 46 6.62 7.74 3.15
N LEU A 47 5.36 7.59 3.55
CA LEU A 47 4.68 6.28 3.59
C LEU A 47 4.66 5.64 2.20
N GLN A 48 4.22 6.39 1.19
CA GLN A 48 4.17 5.90 -0.19
C GLN A 48 5.57 5.55 -0.71
N GLN A 49 6.59 6.35 -0.44
CA GLN A 49 7.97 6.09 -0.86
C GLN A 49 8.51 4.79 -0.24
N ALA A 50 8.32 4.59 1.06
CA ALA A 50 8.72 3.37 1.76
C ALA A 50 7.99 2.14 1.22
N PHE A 51 6.68 2.24 1.06
CA PHE A 51 5.83 1.16 0.59
C PHE A 51 6.12 0.79 -0.87
N LEU A 52 6.29 1.79 -1.74
CA LEU A 52 6.64 1.59 -3.15
C LEU A 52 8.01 0.93 -3.30
N ASN A 53 8.98 1.23 -2.43
CA ASN A 53 10.28 0.59 -2.48
C ASN A 53 10.15 -0.93 -2.24
N PHE A 54 9.38 -1.36 -1.26
CA PHE A 54 9.12 -2.78 -1.02
C PHE A 54 8.34 -3.42 -2.16
N ALA A 55 7.29 -2.77 -2.65
CA ALA A 55 6.47 -3.27 -3.75
C ALA A 55 7.29 -3.41 -5.06
N SER A 56 8.17 -2.45 -5.34
CA SER A 56 9.06 -2.48 -6.50
C SER A 56 10.08 -3.61 -6.40
N ASN A 57 10.62 -3.86 -5.20
CA ASN A 57 11.52 -5.00 -4.97
C ASN A 57 10.78 -6.33 -5.13
N ALA A 58 9.55 -6.46 -4.64
CA ALA A 58 8.73 -7.65 -4.83
C ALA A 58 8.54 -7.99 -6.30
N VAL A 59 8.15 -7.00 -7.14
CA VAL A 59 8.04 -7.20 -8.61
C VAL A 59 9.37 -7.57 -9.24
N LYS A 60 10.47 -6.98 -8.77
CA LYS A 60 11.81 -7.23 -9.29
C LYS A 60 12.27 -8.66 -9.03
N PHE A 61 12.05 -9.19 -7.83
CA PHE A 61 12.57 -10.49 -7.38
C PHE A 61 11.56 -11.64 -7.48
N THR A 62 10.37 -11.39 -8.01
CA THR A 62 9.37 -12.40 -8.32
C THR A 62 9.25 -12.55 -9.83
N GLU A 63 9.53 -13.75 -10.34
CA GLU A 63 9.39 -14.05 -11.77
C GLU A 63 8.00 -14.62 -12.11
N GLN A 64 7.40 -15.36 -11.19
CA GLN A 64 6.06 -15.95 -11.32
C GLN A 64 5.40 -16.00 -9.94
N GLY A 65 4.08 -15.93 -9.90
CA GLY A 65 3.30 -16.04 -8.68
C GLY A 65 2.56 -14.75 -8.32
N GLN A 66 2.66 -14.31 -7.06
CA GLN A 66 1.83 -13.23 -6.55
C GLN A 66 2.58 -12.27 -5.63
N ILE A 67 2.03 -11.07 -5.56
CA ILE A 67 2.45 -10.00 -4.64
C ILE A 67 1.21 -9.48 -3.93
N GLU A 68 1.27 -9.39 -2.62
CA GLU A 68 0.19 -8.91 -1.77
C GLU A 68 0.66 -7.70 -0.96
N LEU A 69 -0.07 -6.60 -1.05
CA LEU A 69 0.12 -5.42 -0.22
C LEU A 69 -0.87 -5.50 0.95
N ARG A 70 -0.36 -5.46 2.18
CA ARG A 70 -1.19 -5.58 3.38
C ARG A 70 -0.98 -4.42 4.35
N GLY A 71 -2.05 -4.10 5.07
CA GLY A 71 -2.03 -3.17 6.19
C GLY A 71 -2.73 -3.74 7.41
N CYS A 72 -2.25 -3.39 8.60
CA CYS A 72 -2.94 -3.70 9.84
C CYS A 72 -2.57 -2.69 10.94
N VAL A 73 -3.42 -2.58 11.94
CA VAL A 73 -3.14 -1.85 13.18
C VAL A 73 -2.33 -2.75 14.11
N VAL A 74 -1.22 -2.23 14.65
CA VAL A 74 -0.35 -2.92 15.64
C VAL A 74 -0.69 -2.48 17.04
N GLU A 75 -0.83 -1.17 17.23
CA GLU A 75 -1.18 -0.53 18.51
C GLU A 75 -2.09 0.65 18.24
N GLU A 76 -3.00 0.91 19.15
CA GLU A 76 -3.93 2.00 19.06
C GLU A 76 -4.08 2.69 20.40
N THR A 77 -4.09 4.02 20.40
CA THR A 77 -4.43 4.88 21.54
C THR A 77 -5.58 5.80 21.15
N ASP A 78 -6.03 6.66 22.06
CA ASP A 78 -7.11 7.63 21.76
C ASP A 78 -6.75 8.59 20.62
N THR A 79 -5.46 8.94 20.46
CA THR A 79 -5.01 9.98 19.52
C THR A 79 -4.06 9.49 18.44
N GLN A 80 -3.48 8.32 18.60
CA GLN A 80 -2.46 7.76 17.70
C GLN A 80 -2.72 6.30 17.39
N VAL A 81 -2.18 5.88 16.26
CA VAL A 81 -2.17 4.48 15.83
C VAL A 81 -0.78 4.14 15.29
N LEU A 82 -0.27 2.98 15.67
CA LEU A 82 0.89 2.36 15.04
C LEU A 82 0.37 1.38 14.00
N ILE A 83 0.58 1.68 12.74
CA ILE A 83 0.21 0.81 11.63
C ILE A 83 1.41 0.01 11.15
N ARG A 84 1.15 -1.16 10.58
CA ARG A 84 2.13 -1.96 9.86
C ARG A 84 1.69 -2.07 8.40
N LEU A 85 2.58 -1.68 7.48
CA LEU A 85 2.43 -1.90 6.05
C LEU A 85 3.43 -2.96 5.61
N SER A 86 2.98 -3.94 4.84
CA SER A 86 3.81 -5.05 4.40
C SER A 86 3.55 -5.41 2.95
N VAL A 87 4.59 -5.90 2.29
CA VAL A 87 4.54 -6.47 0.95
C VAL A 87 5.04 -7.91 1.03
N ARG A 88 4.16 -8.83 0.69
CA ARG A 88 4.48 -10.26 0.58
C ARG A 88 4.64 -10.63 -0.88
N ASP A 89 5.70 -11.34 -1.19
CA ASP A 89 5.96 -11.90 -2.51
C ASP A 89 6.21 -13.42 -2.44
N THR A 90 6.04 -14.09 -3.55
CA THR A 90 6.35 -15.51 -3.73
C THR A 90 7.61 -15.71 -4.56
N GLY A 91 8.57 -14.78 -4.45
CA GLY A 91 9.81 -14.77 -5.21
C GLY A 91 10.88 -15.71 -4.67
N ILE A 92 12.13 -15.37 -4.99
CA ILE A 92 13.31 -16.21 -4.68
C ILE A 92 13.59 -16.39 -3.18
N GLY A 93 13.05 -15.52 -2.33
CA GLY A 93 13.39 -15.50 -0.90
C GLY A 93 14.82 -15.05 -0.63
N ILE A 94 15.18 -15.01 0.65
CA ILE A 94 16.45 -14.45 1.14
C ILE A 94 17.01 -15.36 2.23
N THR A 95 18.30 -15.66 2.17
CA THR A 95 18.97 -16.49 3.18
C THR A 95 19.07 -15.77 4.52
N PRO A 96 19.10 -16.48 5.67
CA PRO A 96 19.19 -15.86 6.99
C PRO A 96 20.41 -14.94 7.14
N GLU A 97 21.54 -15.30 6.55
CA GLU A 97 22.78 -14.51 6.58
C GLU A 97 22.60 -13.17 5.85
N SER A 98 21.91 -13.19 4.71
CA SER A 98 21.62 -11.98 3.93
C SER A 98 20.58 -11.09 4.61
N GLN A 99 19.60 -11.67 5.30
CA GLN A 99 18.56 -10.90 5.99
C GLN A 99 19.16 -9.98 7.07
N GLN A 100 20.21 -10.40 7.78
CA GLN A 100 20.83 -9.62 8.85
C GLN A 100 21.45 -8.29 8.37
N ARG A 101 21.75 -8.18 7.07
CA ARG A 101 22.45 -7.02 6.48
C ARG A 101 21.61 -6.18 5.55
N LEU A 102 20.35 -6.56 5.30
CA LEU A 102 19.49 -5.94 4.27
C LEU A 102 19.21 -4.45 4.44
N PHE A 103 19.14 -3.99 5.69
CA PHE A 103 18.80 -2.60 6.00
C PHE A 103 20.03 -1.72 6.27
N THR A 104 21.23 -2.27 6.11
CA THR A 104 22.48 -1.53 6.23
C THR A 104 22.78 -0.80 4.92
N ALA A 105 23.19 0.46 4.99
CA ALA A 105 23.48 1.26 3.81
C ALA A 105 24.66 0.65 3.01
N PHE A 106 24.51 0.61 1.68
CA PHE A 106 25.49 0.07 0.72
C PHE A 106 25.75 -1.44 0.80
N GLU A 107 25.07 -2.18 1.63
CA GLU A 107 25.12 -3.64 1.61
C GLU A 107 24.04 -4.21 0.67
N GLN A 108 24.45 -5.20 -0.09
CA GLN A 108 23.59 -5.96 -0.98
C GLN A 108 23.68 -7.43 -0.61
N ALA A 109 22.58 -8.14 -0.67
CA ALA A 109 22.48 -9.52 -0.21
C ALA A 109 23.45 -10.48 -0.91
N ASP A 110 23.82 -10.21 -2.16
CA ASP A 110 24.78 -11.01 -2.92
C ASP A 110 25.25 -10.27 -4.19
N ASN A 111 26.56 -10.28 -4.47
CA ASN A 111 27.15 -9.72 -5.70
C ASN A 111 26.69 -10.43 -6.98
N SER A 112 26.22 -11.67 -6.89
CA SER A 112 25.70 -12.44 -8.02
C SER A 112 24.29 -11.98 -8.45
N ILE A 113 23.46 -11.60 -7.49
CA ILE A 113 22.11 -11.08 -7.70
C ILE A 113 22.16 -9.68 -8.31
N THR A 114 23.15 -8.87 -7.94
CA THR A 114 23.35 -7.52 -8.47
C THR A 114 23.59 -7.50 -9.98
N ARG A 115 24.31 -8.47 -10.53
CA ARG A 115 24.54 -8.59 -11.97
C ARG A 115 23.27 -8.88 -12.74
N LYS A 116 22.32 -9.60 -12.16
CA LYS A 116 21.07 -10.00 -12.83
C LYS A 116 19.95 -8.97 -12.69
N TYR A 117 19.87 -8.30 -11.54
CA TYR A 117 18.71 -7.47 -11.22
C TYR A 117 19.03 -5.99 -10.99
N GLY A 118 20.30 -5.59 -10.87
CA GLY A 118 20.73 -4.19 -10.67
C GLY A 118 20.20 -3.56 -9.36
N GLY A 119 20.73 -2.42 -8.98
CA GLY A 119 20.24 -1.61 -7.86
C GLY A 119 21.37 -0.98 -7.05
N THR A 120 21.11 0.16 -6.42
CA THR A 120 22.11 0.93 -5.66
C THR A 120 22.35 0.40 -4.25
N GLY A 121 21.52 -0.54 -3.76
CA GLY A 121 21.55 -1.00 -2.35
C GLY A 121 21.07 0.04 -1.33
N LEU A 122 20.61 1.20 -1.79
CA LEU A 122 20.19 2.29 -0.90
C LEU A 122 18.70 2.25 -0.53
N GLY A 123 17.87 1.59 -1.33
CA GLY A 123 16.41 1.62 -1.15
C GLY A 123 15.95 1.14 0.22
N LEU A 124 16.45 -0.01 0.67
CA LEU A 124 16.07 -0.58 1.97
C LEU A 124 16.58 0.26 3.14
N ALA A 125 17.79 0.81 3.05
CA ALA A 125 18.34 1.72 4.06
C ALA A 125 17.54 3.03 4.14
N ILE A 126 17.13 3.57 3.00
CA ILE A 126 16.23 4.74 2.94
C ILE A 126 14.88 4.41 3.60
N THR A 127 14.30 3.24 3.29
CA THR A 127 13.04 2.81 3.92
C THR A 127 13.18 2.67 5.43
N ALA A 128 14.29 2.12 5.93
CA ALA A 128 14.56 2.04 7.36
C ALA A 128 14.63 3.43 8.00
N HIS A 129 15.33 4.37 7.37
CA HIS A 129 15.42 5.75 7.84
C HIS A 129 14.03 6.43 7.86
N LEU A 130 13.22 6.24 6.83
CA LEU A 130 11.86 6.78 6.76
C LEU A 130 10.96 6.20 7.86
N ALA A 131 11.00 4.90 8.08
CA ALA A 131 10.23 4.24 9.13
C ALA A 131 10.61 4.77 10.52
N HIS A 132 11.90 4.83 10.83
CA HIS A 132 12.39 5.40 12.10
C HIS A 132 11.98 6.88 12.26
N ALA A 133 12.05 7.69 11.21
CA ALA A 133 11.60 9.08 11.23
C ALA A 133 10.09 9.23 11.46
N MET A 134 9.31 8.17 11.17
CA MET A 134 7.88 8.08 11.45
C MET A 134 7.56 7.35 12.79
N GLY A 135 8.58 7.13 13.64
CA GLY A 135 8.42 6.48 14.94
C GLY A 135 8.11 4.99 14.86
N GLY A 136 8.53 4.34 13.78
CA GLY A 136 8.35 2.92 13.54
C GLY A 136 9.66 2.17 13.31
N GLU A 137 9.54 0.96 12.80
CA GLU A 137 10.61 0.00 12.56
C GLU A 137 10.44 -0.65 11.19
N VAL A 138 11.45 -1.39 10.75
CA VAL A 138 11.43 -2.21 9.53
C VAL A 138 11.81 -3.64 9.84
N GLY A 139 11.36 -4.56 9.01
CA GLY A 139 11.79 -5.95 9.09
C GLY A 139 11.48 -6.73 7.83
N VAL A 140 11.95 -7.97 7.85
CA VAL A 140 11.73 -8.95 6.79
C VAL A 140 11.57 -10.33 7.39
N ASP A 141 10.60 -11.07 6.87
CA ASP A 141 10.40 -12.49 7.11
C ASP A 141 10.55 -13.19 5.76
N SER A 142 11.55 -14.06 5.60
CA SER A 142 11.85 -14.67 4.31
C SER A 142 12.39 -16.07 4.45
N THR A 143 12.03 -16.91 3.46
CA THR A 143 12.56 -18.27 3.32
C THR A 143 13.02 -18.46 1.88
N PRO A 144 14.27 -18.90 1.64
CA PRO A 144 14.77 -19.19 0.30
C PRO A 144 13.83 -20.10 -0.49
N GLY A 145 13.47 -19.71 -1.71
CA GLY A 145 12.57 -20.45 -2.59
C GLY A 145 11.08 -20.31 -2.28
N CYS A 146 10.68 -19.65 -1.19
CA CYS A 146 9.28 -19.48 -0.79
C CYS A 146 8.78 -18.03 -0.89
N GLY A 147 9.71 -17.06 -0.99
CA GLY A 147 9.39 -15.64 -1.05
C GLY A 147 9.74 -14.88 0.22
N SER A 148 9.28 -13.64 0.27
CA SER A 148 9.59 -12.71 1.36
C SER A 148 8.36 -11.89 1.76
N THR A 149 8.36 -11.45 3.01
CA THR A 149 7.45 -10.42 3.51
C THR A 149 8.28 -9.29 4.09
N PHE A 150 8.37 -8.19 3.37
CA PHE A 150 8.98 -6.95 3.87
C PHE A 150 7.92 -6.12 4.55
N TRP A 151 8.25 -5.51 5.67
CA TRP A 151 7.31 -4.68 6.40
C TRP A 151 7.99 -3.49 7.08
N PHE A 152 7.21 -2.45 7.30
CA PHE A 152 7.57 -1.36 8.18
C PHE A 152 6.37 -0.92 9.00
N THR A 153 6.64 -0.30 10.14
CA THR A 153 5.63 0.34 10.97
C THR A 153 5.78 1.85 10.92
N ALA A 154 4.68 2.54 11.16
CA ALA A 154 4.67 4.00 11.26
C ALA A 154 3.64 4.44 12.31
N ARG A 155 4.03 5.40 13.14
CA ARG A 155 3.13 6.02 14.13
C ARG A 155 2.46 7.23 13.51
N LEU A 156 1.15 7.18 13.42
CA LEU A 156 0.31 8.19 12.78
C LEU A 156 -0.69 8.73 13.79
N ARG A 157 -1.24 9.89 13.50
CA ARG A 157 -2.33 10.44 14.31
C ARG A 157 -3.66 9.99 13.74
N LYS A 158 -4.58 9.67 14.64
CA LYS A 158 -5.97 9.54 14.26
C LYS A 158 -6.48 10.92 13.81
N THR A 159 -7.26 10.92 12.76
CA THR A 159 -8.04 12.10 12.47
C THR A 159 -9.06 12.22 13.60
N THR A 160 -8.91 13.24 14.44
CA THR A 160 -10.04 13.77 15.17
C THR A 160 -10.90 14.53 14.14
N ALA A 161 -11.46 13.82 13.18
CA ALA A 161 -12.71 14.32 12.65
C ALA A 161 -13.60 14.48 13.90
N PRO A 162 -14.18 15.67 14.18
CA PRO A 162 -15.37 15.64 14.98
C PRO A 162 -16.19 14.54 14.33
N ALA A 163 -16.63 13.57 15.13
CA ALA A 163 -17.66 12.68 14.66
C ALA A 163 -18.73 13.64 14.12
N LEU A 164 -18.73 13.82 12.79
CA LEU A 164 -19.87 14.42 12.14
C LEU A 164 -21.00 13.50 12.61
N PRO A 165 -21.97 14.01 13.35
CA PRO A 165 -23.06 13.19 13.78
C PRO A 165 -23.71 12.70 12.48
N GLY A 166 -23.51 11.43 12.15
CA GLY A 166 -24.21 10.85 11.03
C GLY A 166 -23.37 10.09 10.02
N THR A 167 -23.03 8.86 10.36
CA THR A 167 -23.03 7.78 9.38
C THR A 167 -24.43 7.63 8.73
N HIS A 168 -25.44 8.27 9.30
CA HIS A 168 -26.79 8.43 8.72
C HIS A 168 -26.87 9.49 7.62
N VAL A 169 -25.93 10.45 7.55
CA VAL A 169 -26.00 11.56 6.57
C VAL A 169 -25.65 11.07 5.16
N LEU A 170 -24.78 10.05 5.01
CA LEU A 170 -24.46 9.53 3.68
C LEU A 170 -25.66 8.80 3.06
N GLU A 171 -26.39 8.00 3.83
CA GLU A 171 -27.59 7.32 3.33
C GLU A 171 -28.74 8.29 3.02
N GLU A 172 -28.91 9.34 3.86
CA GLU A 172 -29.91 10.38 3.60
C GLU A 172 -29.53 11.29 2.43
N ASP A 173 -28.25 11.65 2.30
CA ASP A 173 -27.75 12.45 1.17
C ASP A 173 -27.75 11.65 -0.14
N GLU A 174 -27.43 10.35 -0.10
CA GLU A 174 -27.50 9.47 -1.25
C GLU A 174 -28.96 9.24 -1.69
N ALA A 175 -29.86 8.97 -0.75
CA ALA A 175 -31.30 8.84 -1.03
C ALA A 175 -31.90 10.15 -1.56
N ARG A 176 -31.44 11.31 -1.05
CA ARG A 176 -31.87 12.62 -1.52
C ARG A 176 -31.33 12.95 -2.91
N LEU A 177 -30.03 12.63 -3.19
CA LEU A 177 -29.45 12.78 -4.51
C LEU A 177 -30.17 11.89 -5.54
N CYS A 178 -30.45 10.64 -5.20
CA CYS A 178 -31.24 9.75 -6.04
C CYS A 178 -32.64 10.27 -6.29
N ALA A 179 -33.32 10.83 -5.28
CA ALA A 179 -34.67 11.38 -5.43
C ALA A 179 -34.68 12.70 -6.24
N GLU A 180 -33.71 13.59 -6.03
CA GLU A 180 -33.62 14.89 -6.71
C GLU A 180 -33.15 14.78 -8.17
N HIS A 181 -32.35 13.73 -8.50
CA HIS A 181 -31.75 13.57 -9.82
C HIS A 181 -32.18 12.31 -10.57
N ALA A 182 -33.21 11.61 -10.07
CA ALA A 182 -33.78 10.45 -10.73
C ALA A 182 -34.20 10.77 -12.18
N GLY A 183 -33.71 9.95 -13.13
CA GLY A 183 -34.01 10.12 -14.54
C GLY A 183 -33.20 11.20 -15.28
N GLN A 184 -32.25 11.86 -14.61
CA GLN A 184 -31.32 12.77 -15.29
C GLN A 184 -30.27 11.95 -16.08
N ARG A 185 -29.87 12.53 -17.21
CA ARG A 185 -28.80 11.91 -18.04
C ARG A 185 -27.43 12.33 -17.53
N VAL A 186 -26.63 11.36 -17.16
CA VAL A 186 -25.23 11.56 -16.76
C VAL A 186 -24.34 11.11 -17.91
N LEU A 187 -23.43 11.97 -18.35
CA LEU A 187 -22.38 11.60 -19.29
C LEU A 187 -21.17 11.09 -18.49
N LEU A 188 -20.93 9.77 -18.57
CA LEU A 188 -19.74 9.16 -18.01
C LEU A 188 -18.64 9.08 -19.09
N VAL A 189 -17.52 9.75 -18.86
CA VAL A 189 -16.33 9.69 -19.72
C VAL A 189 -15.22 9.01 -18.95
N GLU A 190 -15.00 7.73 -19.24
CA GLU A 190 -13.98 6.87 -18.60
C GLU A 190 -13.36 5.97 -19.68
N ASP A 191 -12.05 6.00 -19.81
CA ASP A 191 -11.30 5.27 -20.80
C ASP A 191 -10.96 3.84 -20.36
N GLU A 192 -10.90 3.60 -19.04
CA GLU A 192 -10.63 2.29 -18.48
C GLU A 192 -11.92 1.44 -18.39
N PRO A 193 -12.00 0.26 -19.06
CA PRO A 193 -13.22 -0.55 -19.12
C PRO A 193 -13.75 -0.96 -17.74
N ILE A 194 -12.86 -1.28 -16.79
CA ILE A 194 -13.23 -1.73 -15.43
C ILE A 194 -13.83 -0.58 -14.63
N ASN A 195 -13.23 0.61 -14.70
CA ASN A 195 -13.74 1.80 -14.01
C ASN A 195 -15.11 2.21 -14.56
N ARG A 196 -15.31 2.08 -15.87
CA ARG A 196 -16.58 2.35 -16.52
C ARG A 196 -17.67 1.39 -16.05
N GLU A 197 -17.35 0.10 -15.87
CA GLU A 197 -18.30 -0.89 -15.38
C GLU A 197 -18.68 -0.64 -13.91
N ILE A 198 -17.71 -0.29 -13.07
CA ILE A 198 -17.95 0.08 -11.66
C ILE A 198 -18.81 1.33 -11.56
N ALA A 199 -18.48 2.38 -12.33
CA ALA A 199 -19.28 3.62 -12.34
C ALA A 199 -20.70 3.39 -12.87
N HIS A 200 -20.87 2.52 -13.88
CA HIS A 200 -22.18 2.15 -14.37
C HIS A 200 -23.00 1.41 -13.32
N MET A 201 -22.35 0.50 -12.56
CA MET A 201 -22.99 -0.24 -11.46
C MET A 201 -23.46 0.72 -10.37
N LEU A 202 -22.61 1.65 -9.93
CA LEU A 202 -22.92 2.64 -8.89
C LEU A 202 -24.01 3.64 -9.31
N LEU A 203 -24.13 3.95 -10.60
CA LEU A 203 -25.14 4.90 -11.13
C LEU A 203 -26.44 4.23 -11.58
N SER A 204 -26.47 2.89 -11.66
CA SER A 204 -27.64 2.13 -12.18
C SER A 204 -28.44 1.42 -11.09
N ASP A 205 -27.93 1.40 -9.84
CA ASP A 205 -28.65 0.81 -8.71
C ASP A 205 -29.70 1.82 -8.20
N PRO A 206 -30.98 1.43 -8.14
CA PRO A 206 -32.08 2.31 -7.76
C PRO A 206 -32.15 2.56 -6.25
#